data_8c30b9a3fb18b976b51e6fe176a4f749
#
_entry.id   8c30b9a3fb18b976b51e6fe176a4f749
#
_cell.length_a   1.000
_cell.length_b   1.000
_cell.length_c   1.000
_cell.angle_alpha   90.00
_cell.angle_beta   90.00
_cell.angle_gamma   90.00
#
_symmetry.space_group_name_H-M   'P 1'
#
loop_
_entity.id
_entity.type
_entity.pdbx_description
1 polymer ?
#
loop_
_entity_poly.entity_id
_entity_poly.type
_entity_poly.pdbx_seq_one_letter_code
_entity_poly.pdbx_strand_id
1 'polypeptide(L)'
;GYNRRNTDKNTLSHAELNAIRKASKKLGDWRLEGCTMYVTLEPCQMCSGALVQSRIDEVVIGCMNPKAGCAGSVMNLLQIEGFNHQVKITEGVLEEECSEMLSIFFRELREKKKQAKMLKKQEAERLAEQQVQAEASE
;
A
#
# COMPACT_ATOMS: atom_id res chain seq x y z
N GLY A 1 6.05 -3.18 -9.19
CA GLY A 1 4.65 -2.91 -8.82
C GLY A 1 4.50 -1.60 -8.10
N TYR A 2 3.31 -1.06 -8.10
CA TYR A 2 2.92 0.11 -7.31
C TYR A 2 1.47 -0.04 -6.84
N ASN A 3 1.11 0.66 -5.75
CA ASN A 3 -0.22 0.56 -5.16
C ASN A 3 -1.28 1.20 -6.06
N ARG A 4 -2.31 0.43 -6.39
CA ARG A 4 -3.44 0.82 -7.25
C ARG A 4 -4.79 0.66 -6.55
N ARG A 5 -4.80 0.46 -5.23
CA ARG A 5 -6.03 0.20 -4.47
C ARG A 5 -7.17 1.19 -4.79
N ASN A 6 -6.86 2.48 -4.81
CA ASN A 6 -7.85 3.52 -5.07
C ASN A 6 -8.24 3.61 -6.56
N THR A 7 -7.30 3.38 -7.46
CA THR A 7 -7.53 3.39 -8.92
C THR A 7 -8.38 2.20 -9.35
N ASP A 8 -8.00 1.02 -8.89
CA ASP A 8 -8.67 -0.24 -9.23
C ASP A 8 -9.92 -0.49 -8.37
N LYS A 9 -10.13 0.33 -7.31
CA LYS A 9 -11.16 0.13 -6.27
C LYS A 9 -11.14 -1.30 -5.71
N ASN A 10 -9.92 -1.82 -5.51
CA ASN A 10 -9.68 -3.21 -5.14
C ASN A 10 -8.62 -3.29 -4.02
N THR A 11 -8.99 -3.88 -2.89
CA THR A 11 -8.11 -4.09 -1.74
C THR A 11 -6.86 -4.92 -2.10
N LEU A 12 -6.96 -5.84 -3.05
CA LEU A 12 -5.85 -6.69 -3.48
C LEU A 12 -4.81 -5.97 -4.34
N SER A 13 -5.06 -4.74 -4.78
CA SER A 13 -4.14 -3.99 -5.66
C SER A 13 -3.01 -3.27 -4.90
N HIS A 14 -2.40 -3.96 -3.94
CA HIS A 14 -1.15 -3.53 -3.32
C HIS A 14 0.04 -3.72 -4.26
N ALA A 15 1.10 -2.93 -4.07
CA ALA A 15 2.30 -2.95 -4.91
C ALA A 15 2.92 -4.35 -4.98
N GLU A 16 3.01 -5.02 -3.84
CA GLU A 16 3.60 -6.34 -3.69
C GLU A 16 2.79 -7.41 -4.46
N LEU A 17 1.45 -7.40 -4.32
CA LEU A 17 0.58 -8.33 -5.05
C LEU A 17 0.63 -8.10 -6.56
N ASN A 18 0.71 -6.84 -6.98
CA ASN A 18 0.89 -6.50 -8.38
C ASN A 18 2.25 -6.98 -8.93
N ALA A 19 3.30 -6.88 -8.12
CA ALA A 19 4.63 -7.40 -8.47
C ALA A 19 4.63 -8.93 -8.59
N ILE A 20 4.06 -9.65 -7.60
CA ILE A 20 3.91 -11.11 -7.63
C ILE A 20 3.17 -11.56 -8.89
N ARG A 21 2.03 -10.95 -9.19
CA ARG A 21 1.24 -11.27 -10.39
C ARG A 21 2.03 -11.11 -11.68
N LYS A 22 2.78 -10.02 -11.81
CA LYS A 22 3.62 -9.77 -12.98
C LYS A 22 4.78 -10.76 -13.07
N ALA A 23 5.44 -11.06 -11.97
CA ALA A 23 6.53 -12.01 -11.90
C ALA A 23 6.06 -13.42 -12.28
N SER A 24 4.95 -13.88 -11.71
CA SER A 24 4.35 -15.19 -12.04
C SER A 24 4.00 -15.31 -13.52
N LYS A 25 3.40 -14.25 -14.09
CA LYS A 25 3.11 -14.22 -15.53
C LYS A 25 4.38 -14.28 -16.39
N LYS A 26 5.43 -13.58 -15.99
CA LYS A 26 6.71 -13.55 -16.73
C LYS A 26 7.44 -14.87 -16.66
N LEU A 27 7.43 -15.53 -15.51
CA LEU A 27 8.11 -16.80 -15.28
C LEU A 27 7.28 -18.01 -15.76
N GLY A 28 5.97 -17.83 -15.95
CA GLY A 28 5.06 -18.91 -16.33
C GLY A 28 4.77 -19.88 -15.18
N ASP A 29 5.04 -19.48 -13.93
CA ASP A 29 4.81 -20.30 -12.74
C ASP A 29 4.27 -19.41 -11.60
N TRP A 30 3.48 -20.00 -10.70
CA TRP A 30 3.04 -19.35 -9.48
C TRP A 30 4.13 -19.37 -8.40
N ARG A 31 5.06 -20.30 -8.45
CA ARG A 31 6.24 -20.33 -7.58
C ARG A 31 7.28 -19.33 -8.05
N LEU A 32 7.69 -18.49 -7.14
CA LEU A 32 8.74 -17.48 -7.38
C LEU A 32 10.03 -17.86 -6.66
N GLU A 33 10.38 -19.14 -6.72
CA GLU A 33 11.64 -19.68 -6.20
C GLU A 33 12.83 -18.99 -6.89
N GLY A 34 13.87 -18.67 -6.13
CA GLY A 34 15.02 -17.92 -6.62
C GLY A 34 14.77 -16.41 -6.80
N CYS A 35 13.57 -15.91 -6.45
CA CYS A 35 13.25 -14.49 -6.56
C CYS A 35 13.45 -13.76 -5.24
N THR A 36 13.85 -12.49 -5.35
CA THR A 36 13.90 -11.54 -4.24
C THR A 36 12.91 -10.40 -4.51
N MET A 37 12.10 -10.05 -3.50
CA MET A 37 11.25 -8.87 -3.57
C MET A 37 11.88 -7.70 -2.82
N TYR A 38 11.95 -6.55 -3.48
CA TYR A 38 12.35 -5.28 -2.85
C TYR A 38 11.11 -4.43 -2.61
N VAL A 39 10.91 -4.00 -1.37
CA VAL A 39 9.77 -3.17 -0.97
C VAL A 39 10.23 -1.93 -0.21
N THR A 40 9.60 -0.80 -0.45
CA THR A 40 9.89 0.45 0.27
C THR A 40 9.34 0.43 1.69
N LEU A 41 8.19 -0.20 1.90
CA LEU A 41 7.51 -0.33 3.18
C LEU A 41 7.30 -1.80 3.52
N GLU A 42 7.48 -2.15 4.80
CA GLU A 42 7.21 -3.49 5.33
C GLU A 42 5.82 -4.01 4.88
N PRO A 43 5.74 -5.23 4.36
CA PRO A 43 4.50 -5.82 3.86
C PRO A 43 3.47 -5.98 4.98
N CYS A 44 2.20 -5.72 4.64
CA CYS A 44 1.06 -6.01 5.51
C CYS A 44 0.77 -7.52 5.55
N GLN A 45 -0.20 -7.94 6.38
CA GLN A 45 -0.59 -9.33 6.54
C GLN A 45 -1.00 -10.02 5.23
N MET A 46 -1.71 -9.32 4.36
CA MET A 46 -2.14 -9.84 3.05
C MET A 46 -0.94 -10.08 2.14
N CYS A 47 -0.03 -9.10 2.04
CA CYS A 47 1.15 -9.19 1.20
C CYS A 47 2.17 -10.19 1.76
N SER A 48 2.37 -10.23 3.07
CA SER A 48 3.24 -11.22 3.73
C SER A 48 2.74 -12.65 3.50
N GLY A 49 1.43 -12.89 3.62
CA GLY A 49 0.83 -14.16 3.27
C GLY A 49 1.05 -14.54 1.81
N ALA A 50 0.93 -13.58 0.89
CA ALA A 50 1.19 -13.83 -0.53
C ALA A 50 2.66 -14.14 -0.84
N LEU A 51 3.60 -13.52 -0.12
CA LEU A 51 5.03 -13.84 -0.23
C LEU A 51 5.32 -15.29 0.17
N VAL A 52 4.74 -15.75 1.28
CA VAL A 52 4.85 -17.15 1.70
C VAL A 52 4.23 -18.10 0.67
N GLN A 53 3.02 -17.78 0.22
CA GLN A 53 2.29 -18.62 -0.75
C GLN A 53 3.02 -18.73 -2.10
N SER A 54 3.61 -17.63 -2.56
CA SER A 54 4.35 -17.60 -3.82
C SER A 54 5.76 -18.21 -3.74
N ARG A 55 6.19 -18.68 -2.59
CA ARG A 55 7.52 -19.32 -2.39
C ARG A 55 8.69 -18.40 -2.72
N ILE A 56 8.54 -17.11 -2.45
CA ILE A 56 9.64 -16.15 -2.64
C ILE A 56 10.77 -16.45 -1.64
N ASP A 57 12.03 -16.34 -2.08
CA ASP A 57 13.17 -16.69 -1.22
C ASP A 57 13.48 -15.59 -0.20
N GLU A 58 13.42 -14.34 -0.63
CA GLU A 58 13.82 -13.20 0.19
C GLU A 58 12.93 -11.97 -0.05
N VAL A 59 12.71 -11.22 1.00
CA VAL A 59 12.19 -9.84 0.94
C VAL A 59 13.21 -8.88 1.53
N VAL A 60 13.52 -7.82 0.77
CA VAL A 60 14.38 -6.70 1.19
C VAL A 60 13.49 -5.51 1.46
N ILE A 61 13.48 -5.03 2.70
CA ILE A 61 12.58 -4.01 3.21
C ILE A 61 13.33 -2.70 3.45
N GLY A 62 12.78 -1.59 2.94
CA GLY A 62 13.28 -0.26 3.22
C GLY A 62 12.94 0.18 4.64
N CYS A 63 11.73 0.61 4.90
CA CYS A 63 11.30 1.01 6.24
C CYS A 63 10.20 0.11 6.80
N MET A 64 10.17 0.02 8.14
CA MET A 64 9.20 -0.78 8.86
C MET A 64 7.87 -0.06 9.02
N ASN A 65 6.79 -0.82 9.21
CA ASN A 65 5.43 -0.32 9.40
C ASN A 65 4.88 -0.75 10.77
N PRO A 66 5.06 0.06 11.82
CA PRO A 66 4.67 -0.32 13.18
C PRO A 66 3.17 -0.61 13.36
N LYS A 67 2.33 -0.11 12.46
CA LYS A 67 0.86 -0.22 12.59
C LYS A 67 0.26 -1.42 11.88
N ALA A 68 0.89 -1.91 10.82
CA ALA A 68 0.32 -2.94 9.96
C ALA A 68 1.36 -3.90 9.35
N GLY A 69 2.63 -3.71 9.65
CA GLY A 69 3.71 -4.54 9.13
C GLY A 69 3.68 -5.95 9.71
N CYS A 70 3.81 -6.94 8.84
CA CYS A 70 3.78 -8.35 9.20
C CYS A 70 5.03 -9.12 8.79
N ALA A 71 6.16 -8.42 8.74
CA ALA A 71 7.49 -9.00 8.57
C ALA A 71 8.40 -8.71 9.79
N GLY A 72 7.80 -8.45 10.95
CA GLY A 72 8.51 -8.21 12.21
C GLY A 72 7.89 -7.16 13.13
N SER A 73 7.15 -6.15 12.60
CA SER A 73 6.62 -5.06 13.43
C SER A 73 5.44 -5.49 14.31
N VAL A 74 4.30 -5.82 13.74
CA VAL A 74 3.12 -6.30 14.48
C VAL A 74 3.25 -7.79 14.74
N MET A 75 3.64 -8.52 13.74
CA MET A 75 3.96 -9.95 13.79
C MET A 75 4.91 -10.31 12.64
N ASN A 76 5.43 -11.52 12.62
CA ASN A 76 6.27 -12.02 11.54
C ASN A 76 5.61 -13.23 10.87
N LEU A 77 4.79 -12.99 9.85
CA LEU A 77 4.15 -14.05 9.07
C LEU A 77 5.10 -14.75 8.09
N LEU A 78 6.26 -14.14 7.80
CA LEU A 78 7.22 -14.66 6.83
C LEU A 78 8.04 -15.82 7.38
N GLN A 79 8.14 -15.96 8.70
CA GLN A 79 9.02 -16.92 9.37
C GLN A 79 8.31 -17.74 10.45
N ILE A 80 7.02 -18.02 10.25
CA ILE A 80 6.29 -18.93 11.14
C ILE A 80 6.73 -20.36 10.86
N GLU A 81 7.30 -21.02 11.85
CA GLU A 81 7.88 -22.36 11.74
C GLU A 81 6.88 -23.43 11.24
N GLY A 82 5.61 -23.30 11.63
CA GLY A 82 4.55 -24.20 11.18
C GLY A 82 4.12 -24.05 9.73
N PHE A 83 4.57 -22.99 9.03
CA PHE A 83 4.28 -22.83 7.60
C PHE A 83 5.26 -23.65 6.76
N ASN A 84 4.80 -24.08 5.60
CA ASN A 84 5.57 -24.91 4.68
C ASN A 84 6.60 -24.14 3.84
N HIS A 85 6.76 -22.85 4.07
CA HIS A 85 7.78 -22.00 3.44
C HIS A 85 8.17 -20.86 4.38
N GLN A 86 9.46 -20.54 4.40
CA GLN A 86 10.04 -19.43 5.14
C GLN A 86 10.63 -18.43 4.14
N VAL A 87 10.47 -17.15 4.40
CA VAL A 87 11.03 -16.08 3.57
C VAL A 87 12.15 -15.40 4.36
N LYS A 88 13.34 -15.31 3.78
CA LYS A 88 14.44 -14.54 4.38
C LYS A 88 14.08 -13.05 4.38
N ILE A 89 14.38 -12.37 5.48
CA ILE A 89 14.12 -10.95 5.66
C ILE A 89 15.46 -10.21 5.75
N THR A 90 15.61 -9.17 4.91
CA THR A 90 16.66 -8.16 5.04
C THR A 90 15.98 -6.82 5.21
N GLU A 91 16.21 -6.14 6.32
CA GLU A 91 15.54 -4.88 6.66
C GLU A 91 16.51 -3.70 6.74
N GLY A 92 15.98 -2.47 6.74
CA GLY A 92 16.76 -1.25 6.93
C GLY A 92 17.53 -0.78 5.70
N VAL A 93 17.24 -1.30 4.52
CA VAL A 93 17.92 -0.90 3.28
C VAL A 93 17.32 0.42 2.78
N LEU A 94 18.14 1.49 2.76
CA LEU A 94 17.69 2.86 2.44
C LEU A 94 16.50 3.30 3.31
N GLU A 95 16.53 2.96 4.59
CA GLU A 95 15.41 3.15 5.52
C GLU A 95 14.97 4.60 5.61
N GLU A 96 15.91 5.54 5.74
CA GLU A 96 15.61 6.97 5.86
C GLU A 96 14.96 7.52 4.59
N GLU A 97 15.50 7.21 3.42
CA GLU A 97 14.96 7.64 2.12
C GLU A 97 13.58 7.06 1.88
N CYS A 98 13.36 5.79 2.18
CA CYS A 98 12.04 5.15 2.05
C CYS A 98 11.03 5.78 3.00
N SER A 99 11.39 6.00 4.26
CA SER A 99 10.53 6.61 5.27
C SER A 99 10.16 8.06 4.92
N GLU A 100 11.13 8.86 4.49
CA GLU A 100 10.92 10.24 4.09
C GLU A 100 9.99 10.35 2.88
N MET A 101 10.26 9.57 1.84
CA MET A 101 9.43 9.53 0.62
C MET A 101 7.97 9.20 0.93
N LEU A 102 7.72 8.21 1.78
CA LEU A 102 6.36 7.83 2.20
C LEU A 102 5.71 8.93 3.05
N SER A 103 6.46 9.56 3.94
CA SER A 103 5.98 10.64 4.79
C SER A 103 5.54 11.85 3.97
N ILE A 104 6.33 12.24 2.97
CA ILE A 104 6.02 13.31 2.01
C ILE A 104 4.74 12.95 1.24
N PHE A 105 4.68 11.76 0.65
CA PHE A 105 3.52 11.30 -0.11
C PHE A 105 2.22 11.34 0.70
N PHE A 106 2.23 10.80 1.92
CA PHE A 106 1.03 10.80 2.76
C PHE A 106 0.64 12.19 3.26
N ARG A 107 1.60 13.08 3.48
CA ARG A 107 1.34 14.49 3.81
C ARG A 107 0.62 15.18 2.66
N GLU A 108 1.15 15.10 1.46
CA GLU A 108 0.54 15.68 0.26
C GLU A 108 -0.86 15.11 -0.02
N LEU A 109 -1.04 13.81 0.17
CA LEU A 109 -2.34 13.17 0.00
C LEU A 109 -3.38 13.71 1.01
N ARG A 110 -2.97 13.94 2.27
CA ARG A 110 -3.85 14.55 3.29
C ARG A 110 -4.22 15.99 2.93
N GLU A 111 -3.27 16.77 2.45
CA GLU A 111 -3.51 18.15 2.01
C GLU A 111 -4.47 18.21 0.83
N LYS A 112 -4.26 17.40 -0.21
CA LYS A 112 -5.18 17.29 -1.34
C LYS A 112 -6.60 16.91 -0.92
N LYS A 113 -6.75 15.96 0.00
CA LYS A 113 -8.07 15.57 0.54
C LYS A 113 -8.72 16.71 1.32
N LYS A 114 -7.96 17.45 2.12
CA LYS A 114 -8.46 18.59 2.87
C LYS A 114 -8.95 19.70 1.93
N GLN A 115 -8.16 20.04 0.91
CA GLN A 115 -8.55 21.03 -0.11
C GLN A 115 -9.82 20.61 -0.87
N ALA A 116 -9.89 19.35 -1.31
CA ALA A 116 -11.07 18.84 -2.00
C ALA A 116 -12.34 18.88 -1.13
N LYS A 117 -12.20 18.61 0.18
CA LYS A 117 -13.32 18.72 1.12
C LYS A 117 -13.77 20.18 1.32
N MET A 118 -12.83 21.11 1.40
CA MET A 118 -13.14 22.54 1.52
C MET A 118 -13.86 23.07 0.28
N LEU A 119 -13.37 22.73 -0.92
CA LEU A 119 -14.01 23.13 -2.18
C LEU A 119 -15.44 22.61 -2.29
N LYS A 120 -15.68 21.34 -1.95
CA LYS A 120 -17.03 20.78 -1.94
C LYS A 120 -17.96 21.49 -0.95
N LYS A 121 -17.44 21.88 0.22
CA LYS A 121 -18.22 22.64 1.21
C LYS A 121 -18.60 24.01 0.68
N GLN A 122 -17.63 24.75 0.12
CA GLN A 122 -17.87 26.08 -0.48
C GLN A 122 -18.87 26.02 -1.64
N GLU A 123 -18.78 25.00 -2.49
CA GLU A 123 -19.72 24.80 -3.59
C GLU A 123 -21.13 24.51 -3.09
N ALA A 124 -21.27 23.67 -2.06
CA ALA A 124 -22.58 23.40 -1.44
C ALA A 124 -23.19 24.66 -0.78
N GLU A 125 -22.39 25.46 -0.09
CA GLU A 125 -22.83 26.73 0.50
C GLU A 125 -23.30 27.71 -0.58
N ARG A 126 -22.53 27.88 -1.66
CA ARG A 126 -22.89 28.72 -2.79
C ARG A 126 -24.20 28.29 -3.47
N LEU A 127 -24.41 26.97 -3.65
CA LEU A 127 -25.65 26.46 -4.23
C LEU A 127 -26.85 26.69 -3.31
N ALA A 128 -26.67 26.52 -2.01
CA ALA A 128 -27.72 26.80 -1.03
C ALA A 128 -28.12 28.30 -1.03
N GLU A 129 -27.14 29.20 -1.07
CA GLU A 129 -27.38 30.66 -1.16
C GLU A 129 -28.15 31.03 -2.44
N GLN A 130 -27.79 30.43 -3.57
CA GLN A 130 -28.49 30.64 -4.86
C GLN A 130 -29.96 30.17 -4.82
N GLN A 131 -30.23 29.02 -4.18
CA GLN A 131 -31.57 28.52 -3.99
C GLN A 131 -32.45 29.48 -3.14
N VAL A 132 -31.91 29.94 -2.02
CA VAL A 132 -32.59 30.90 -1.12
C VAL A 132 -32.90 32.22 -1.87
N GLN A 133 -31.94 32.71 -2.69
CA GLN A 133 -32.17 33.93 -3.48
C GLN A 133 -33.23 33.74 -4.59
N ALA A 134 -33.29 32.57 -5.22
CA ALA A 134 -34.30 32.26 -6.21
C ALA A 134 -35.70 32.21 -5.61
N GLU A 135 -35.87 31.55 -4.45
CA GLU A 135 -37.13 31.46 -3.73
C GLU A 135 -37.62 32.83 -3.18
N ALA A 136 -36.71 33.73 -2.86
CA ALA A 136 -37.04 35.08 -2.38
C ALA A 136 -37.45 36.06 -3.49
N SER A 137 -37.28 35.65 -4.76
CA SER A 137 -37.56 36.49 -5.95
C SER A 137 -38.89 36.14 -6.63
N GLU A 138 -39.59 35.11 -6.14
CA GLU A 138 -40.96 34.75 -6.53
C GLU A 138 -42.00 35.37 -5.59
#